data_3dc221b0e78c359312460cf8b25aaf2b
#
_entry.id   3dc221b0e78c359312460cf8b25aaf2b
#
_cell.length_a   1.000
_cell.length_b   1.000
_cell.length_c   1.000
_cell.angle_alpha   90.00
_cell.angle_beta   90.00
_cell.angle_gamma   90.00
#
_symmetry.space_group_name_H-M   'P 1'
#
loop_
_entity.id
_entity.type
_entity.pdbx_description
1 polymer ?
#
loop_
_entity_poly.entity_id
_entity_poly.type
_entity_poly.pdbx_seq_one_letter_code
_entity_poly.pdbx_strand_id
1 'polypeptide(L)'
;QIIYTQIKRDVNGKPSFKNFTYQLDSSNYFYCASLVKLPCSILALEKAKKLRVYSNTIMFTDSINACQRSVKKDTTSINGYPSIAQYIKRMALVSDNVAYGRVYEFLGVDYIHNRLSELGYKNMRIVHRFDGSCKGTDNTTTNPVFFCDNNLKSIVSVPMQEAQSIYKHPLGQVKVGKAYINANNKKVKEPKDFTNMNYIPLENIHSMLQRLIFNDYSPKEQRYDMIDDDRQFLIEQLTLYPRQSTHPTYNFKTYYDSYKKYFMFGDSKKPITNDNIKITNIVGQSYGFMVDCAYIQNKKENVEFMLSAVIYTNEDEILNDGRYEYNTIALPFLAELGRQIYAFELKRTK
;
A
#
# COMPACT_ATOMS: atom_id res chain seq x y z
N GLN A 1 4.00 12.35 12.30
CA GLN A 1 4.98 12.73 11.27
C GLN A 1 4.22 13.22 10.04
N ILE A 2 4.70 14.28 9.39
CA ILE A 2 4.08 14.83 8.17
C ILE A 2 5.19 15.14 7.17
N ILE A 3 4.93 14.86 5.88
CA ILE A 3 5.72 15.29 4.74
C ILE A 3 4.76 15.98 3.76
N TYR A 4 5.02 17.25 3.46
CA TYR A 4 4.31 18.00 2.44
C TYR A 4 5.30 18.38 1.33
N THR A 5 4.98 18.02 0.07
CA THR A 5 5.81 18.33 -1.10
C THR A 5 5.06 19.28 -2.01
N GLN A 6 5.60 20.48 -2.13
CA GLN A 6 5.21 21.42 -3.18
C GLN A 6 5.74 20.94 -4.52
N ILE A 7 4.88 20.98 -5.52
CA ILE A 7 5.24 20.68 -6.91
C ILE A 7 5.15 21.99 -7.70
N LYS A 8 6.21 22.29 -8.45
CA LYS A 8 6.25 23.39 -9.39
C LYS A 8 6.67 22.86 -10.76
N ARG A 9 5.95 23.25 -11.81
CA ARG A 9 6.30 22.89 -13.18
C ARG A 9 6.94 24.05 -13.90
N ASP A 10 8.02 23.78 -14.65
CA ASP A 10 8.61 24.75 -15.55
C ASP A 10 7.75 24.93 -16.82
N VAL A 11 8.20 25.79 -17.71
CA VAL A 11 7.52 26.11 -18.99
C VAL A 11 7.35 24.88 -19.91
N ASN A 12 8.16 23.84 -19.72
CA ASN A 12 8.11 22.58 -20.45
C ASN A 12 7.30 21.50 -19.70
N GLY A 13 6.66 21.85 -18.58
CA GLY A 13 5.90 20.94 -17.74
C GLY A 13 6.74 20.03 -16.84
N LYS A 14 8.07 20.20 -16.79
CA LYS A 14 8.96 19.40 -15.94
C LYS A 14 8.74 19.74 -14.47
N PRO A 15 8.44 18.74 -13.60
CA PRO A 15 8.20 18.99 -12.20
C PRO A 15 9.51 19.24 -11.43
N SER A 16 9.44 20.13 -10.44
CA SER A 16 10.42 20.26 -9.36
C SER A 16 9.71 20.13 -8.02
N PHE A 17 10.43 19.64 -7.01
CA PHE A 17 9.88 19.22 -5.73
C PHE A 17 10.56 19.95 -4.58
N LYS A 18 9.76 20.51 -3.66
CA LYS A 18 10.26 21.11 -2.42
C LYS A 18 9.53 20.49 -1.22
N ASN A 19 10.27 19.77 -0.39
CA ASN A 19 9.73 19.08 0.78
C ASN A 19 9.73 19.98 2.02
N PHE A 20 8.67 19.87 2.79
CA PHE A 20 8.52 20.41 4.14
C PHE A 20 8.12 19.27 5.05
N THR A 21 8.70 19.21 6.23
CA THR A 21 8.46 18.11 7.17
C THR A 21 8.09 18.63 8.56
N TYR A 22 7.27 17.85 9.25
CA TYR A 22 6.95 18.08 10.65
C TYR A 22 7.12 16.78 11.43
N GLN A 23 7.95 16.83 12.48
CA GLN A 23 8.29 15.68 13.34
C GLN A 23 8.67 14.41 12.56
N LEU A 24 9.29 14.58 11.38
CA LEU A 24 9.76 13.45 10.59
C LEU A 24 11.03 12.90 11.24
N ASP A 25 10.91 11.67 11.73
CA ASP A 25 12.00 10.94 12.39
C ASP A 25 11.86 9.46 12.07
N SER A 26 12.79 8.92 11.30
CA SER A 26 12.79 7.50 10.90
C SER A 26 13.09 6.55 12.07
N SER A 27 13.63 7.05 13.19
CA SER A 27 13.79 6.26 14.41
C SER A 27 12.50 6.13 15.22
N ASN A 28 11.52 6.99 14.96
CA ASN A 28 10.22 6.98 15.63
C ASN A 28 9.26 6.03 14.90
N TYR A 29 9.15 4.81 15.43
CA TYR A 29 8.39 3.73 14.84
C TYR A 29 6.90 4.04 14.69
N PHE A 30 6.34 3.62 13.58
CA PHE A 30 4.91 3.41 13.40
C PHE A 30 4.66 2.11 12.62
N TYR A 31 3.53 1.46 12.87
CA TYR A 31 3.17 0.25 12.13
C TYR A 31 2.60 0.62 10.76
N CYS A 32 3.27 0.17 9.71
CA CYS A 32 2.95 0.55 8.33
C CYS A 32 1.63 -0.03 7.80
N ALA A 33 1.10 -1.07 8.44
CA ALA A 33 -0.15 -1.71 8.04
C ALA A 33 -0.20 -1.96 6.51
N SER A 34 -1.26 -1.50 5.84
CA SER A 34 -1.49 -1.73 4.41
C SER A 34 -0.61 -0.94 3.46
N LEU A 35 0.32 -0.11 3.92
CA LEU A 35 1.28 0.58 3.05
C LEU A 35 2.13 -0.40 2.23
N VAL A 36 2.39 -1.60 2.74
CA VAL A 36 3.12 -2.68 2.03
C VAL A 36 2.51 -3.04 0.67
N LYS A 37 1.24 -2.71 0.44
CA LYS A 37 0.54 -3.04 -0.80
C LYS A 37 1.03 -2.23 -1.99
N LEU A 38 1.49 -0.99 -1.79
CA LEU A 38 2.07 -0.18 -2.87
C LEU A 38 3.40 -0.77 -3.37
N PRO A 39 4.44 -0.97 -2.54
CA PRO A 39 5.67 -1.62 -3.02
C PRO A 39 5.41 -2.98 -3.64
N CYS A 40 4.58 -3.83 -3.03
CA CYS A 40 4.29 -5.14 -3.60
C CYS A 40 3.57 -5.07 -4.95
N SER A 41 2.68 -4.09 -5.18
CA SER A 41 2.06 -3.87 -6.49
C SER A 41 3.08 -3.45 -7.55
N ILE A 42 3.95 -2.50 -7.23
CA ILE A 42 5.03 -2.05 -8.12
C ILE A 42 5.94 -3.23 -8.50
N LEU A 43 6.44 -3.95 -7.50
CA LEU A 43 7.36 -5.07 -7.71
C LEU A 43 6.71 -6.23 -8.47
N ALA A 44 5.41 -6.47 -8.29
CA ALA A 44 4.69 -7.50 -9.03
C ALA A 44 4.58 -7.16 -10.53
N LEU A 45 4.35 -5.90 -10.87
CA LEU A 45 4.32 -5.44 -12.26
C LEU A 45 5.72 -5.50 -12.91
N GLU A 46 6.78 -5.12 -12.18
CA GLU A 46 8.17 -5.30 -12.64
C GLU A 46 8.51 -6.79 -12.89
N LYS A 47 8.15 -7.67 -11.93
CA LYS A 47 8.39 -9.12 -12.06
C LYS A 47 7.61 -9.72 -13.21
N ALA A 48 6.36 -9.31 -13.43
CA ALA A 48 5.54 -9.75 -14.57
C ALA A 48 6.21 -9.38 -15.91
N LYS A 49 6.67 -8.13 -16.06
CA LYS A 49 7.43 -7.68 -17.25
C LYS A 49 8.68 -8.54 -17.46
N LYS A 50 9.46 -8.78 -16.39
CA LYS A 50 10.67 -9.61 -16.45
C LYS A 50 10.37 -11.05 -16.89
N LEU A 51 9.23 -11.60 -16.48
CA LEU A 51 8.74 -12.92 -16.89
C LEU A 51 8.06 -12.93 -18.26
N ARG A 52 7.90 -11.77 -18.91
CA ARG A 52 7.20 -11.59 -20.19
C ARG A 52 5.74 -12.05 -20.14
N VAL A 53 5.07 -11.80 -19.01
CA VAL A 53 3.63 -12.01 -18.83
C VAL A 53 2.94 -10.67 -18.58
N TYR A 54 1.72 -10.51 -19.09
CA TYR A 54 0.91 -9.32 -18.81
C TYR A 54 0.30 -9.40 -17.42
N SER A 55 0.03 -8.25 -16.81
CA SER A 55 -0.58 -8.18 -15.48
C SER A 55 -1.98 -8.83 -15.41
N ASN A 56 -2.71 -8.89 -16.52
CA ASN A 56 -4.02 -9.52 -16.63
C ASN A 56 -3.96 -11.00 -17.05
N THR A 57 -2.76 -11.58 -17.25
CA THR A 57 -2.59 -13.03 -17.52
C THR A 57 -3.16 -13.83 -16.36
N ILE A 58 -3.88 -14.92 -16.67
CA ILE A 58 -4.42 -15.84 -15.67
C ILE A 58 -3.28 -16.34 -14.77
N MET A 59 -3.44 -16.19 -13.46
CA MET A 59 -2.42 -16.52 -12.46
C MET A 59 -2.98 -17.53 -11.44
N PHE A 60 -2.66 -18.80 -11.58
CA PHE A 60 -3.00 -19.81 -10.59
C PHE A 60 -1.93 -19.89 -9.50
N THR A 61 -2.36 -20.09 -8.26
CA THR A 61 -1.49 -20.43 -7.14
C THR A 61 -1.81 -21.86 -6.73
N ASP A 62 -0.80 -22.71 -6.58
CA ASP A 62 -0.96 -24.05 -6.04
C ASP A 62 -0.86 -24.06 -4.50
N SER A 63 -0.94 -25.20 -3.87
CA SER A 63 -0.83 -25.38 -2.42
C SER A 63 0.12 -26.53 -2.09
N ILE A 64 1.37 -26.20 -1.85
CA ILE A 64 2.36 -27.09 -1.23
C ILE A 64 2.45 -26.75 0.26
N ASN A 65 2.42 -25.46 0.59
CA ASN A 65 2.40 -24.97 1.97
C ASN A 65 0.97 -24.94 2.48
N ALA A 66 0.69 -25.65 3.57
CA ALA A 66 -0.65 -25.80 4.15
C ALA A 66 -1.30 -24.50 4.60
N CYS A 67 -0.51 -23.44 4.87
CA CYS A 67 -1.05 -22.15 5.33
C CYS A 67 -1.71 -21.31 4.22
N GLN A 68 -1.44 -21.61 2.95
CA GLN A 68 -2.05 -20.94 1.79
C GLN A 68 -2.73 -21.97 0.89
N ARG A 69 -4.05 -21.80 0.72
CA ARG A 69 -4.85 -22.66 -0.18
C ARG A 69 -4.56 -22.35 -1.65
N SER A 70 -4.68 -23.36 -2.51
CA SER A 70 -4.64 -23.14 -3.97
C SER A 70 -5.78 -22.21 -4.42
N VAL A 71 -5.51 -21.42 -5.47
CA VAL A 71 -6.48 -20.53 -6.09
C VAL A 71 -6.42 -20.70 -7.59
N LYS A 72 -7.55 -21.18 -8.17
CA LYS A 72 -7.74 -21.39 -9.62
C LYS A 72 -8.95 -20.64 -10.16
N LYS A 73 -9.73 -19.97 -9.30
CA LYS A 73 -10.91 -19.16 -9.68
C LYS A 73 -10.95 -17.89 -8.88
N ASP A 74 -11.43 -16.81 -9.48
CA ASP A 74 -11.74 -15.55 -8.83
C ASP A 74 -13.06 -14.99 -9.38
N THR A 75 -14.14 -15.20 -8.65
CA THR A 75 -15.48 -14.73 -9.03
C THR A 75 -15.60 -13.21 -9.03
N THR A 76 -14.60 -12.50 -8.53
CA THR A 76 -14.56 -11.03 -8.54
C THR A 76 -13.95 -10.46 -9.83
N SER A 77 -13.34 -11.31 -10.66
CA SER A 77 -12.79 -10.91 -11.97
C SER A 77 -13.81 -11.13 -13.10
N ILE A 78 -13.64 -10.39 -14.19
CA ILE A 78 -14.57 -10.43 -15.33
C ILE A 78 -14.58 -11.77 -16.05
N ASN A 79 -13.43 -12.44 -16.11
CA ASN A 79 -13.25 -13.74 -16.76
C ASN A 79 -13.33 -14.94 -15.81
N GLY A 80 -13.58 -14.71 -14.51
CA GLY A 80 -13.65 -15.75 -13.48
C GLY A 80 -12.30 -16.28 -12.99
N TYR A 81 -11.18 -15.69 -13.44
CA TYR A 81 -9.85 -16.13 -13.08
C TYR A 81 -9.02 -15.07 -12.34
N PRO A 82 -8.14 -15.48 -11.43
CA PRO A 82 -7.22 -14.57 -10.75
C PRO A 82 -6.13 -14.06 -11.71
N SER A 83 -5.66 -12.83 -11.46
CA SER A 83 -4.52 -12.21 -12.14
C SER A 83 -3.84 -11.19 -11.22
N ILE A 84 -2.61 -10.77 -11.57
CA ILE A 84 -1.91 -9.70 -10.83
C ILE A 84 -2.75 -8.41 -10.87
N ALA A 85 -3.29 -8.03 -12.03
CA ALA A 85 -4.13 -6.84 -12.16
C ALA A 85 -5.37 -6.89 -11.27
N GLN A 86 -6.07 -8.05 -11.19
CA GLN A 86 -7.22 -8.19 -10.31
C GLN A 86 -6.86 -8.08 -8.83
N TYR A 87 -5.73 -8.64 -8.41
CA TYR A 87 -5.25 -8.50 -7.04
C TYR A 87 -4.86 -7.05 -6.71
N ILE A 88 -4.17 -6.36 -7.62
CA ILE A 88 -3.82 -4.93 -7.48
C ILE A 88 -5.07 -4.08 -7.34
N LYS A 89 -6.09 -4.29 -8.18
CA LYS A 89 -7.38 -3.59 -8.08
C LYS A 89 -7.99 -3.75 -6.68
N ARG A 90 -8.10 -4.96 -6.17
CA ARG A 90 -8.66 -5.25 -4.84
C ARG A 90 -7.82 -4.62 -3.72
N MET A 91 -6.49 -4.68 -3.81
CA MET A 91 -5.60 -4.03 -2.85
C MET A 91 -5.76 -2.51 -2.88
N ALA A 92 -5.81 -1.90 -4.05
CA ALA A 92 -5.91 -0.46 -4.23
C ALA A 92 -7.26 0.09 -3.77
N LEU A 93 -8.38 -0.56 -4.10
CA LEU A 93 -9.73 -0.04 -3.84
C LEU A 93 -10.22 -0.28 -2.41
N VAL A 94 -9.98 -1.46 -1.84
CA VAL A 94 -10.54 -1.82 -0.53
C VAL A 94 -9.51 -2.39 0.45
N SER A 95 -8.23 -2.31 0.09
CA SER A 95 -7.14 -2.81 0.95
C SER A 95 -7.23 -4.31 1.26
N ASP A 96 -7.64 -5.12 0.29
CA ASP A 96 -7.84 -6.57 0.44
C ASP A 96 -6.56 -7.28 0.88
N ASN A 97 -6.62 -7.97 2.02
CA ASN A 97 -5.49 -8.69 2.61
C ASN A 97 -5.22 -10.04 1.93
N VAL A 98 -6.28 -10.69 1.42
CA VAL A 98 -6.13 -11.95 0.69
C VAL A 98 -5.44 -11.69 -0.65
N ALA A 99 -5.84 -10.63 -1.37
CA ALA A 99 -5.18 -10.21 -2.60
C ALA A 99 -3.70 -9.86 -2.37
N TYR A 100 -3.39 -9.16 -1.27
CA TYR A 100 -2.01 -8.90 -0.87
C TYR A 100 -1.23 -10.20 -0.62
N GLY A 101 -1.80 -11.17 0.10
CA GLY A 101 -1.17 -12.46 0.35
C GLY A 101 -0.78 -13.17 -0.95
N ARG A 102 -1.62 -13.10 -2.01
CA ARG A 102 -1.32 -13.71 -3.32
C ARG A 102 -0.23 -12.99 -4.10
N VAL A 103 -0.18 -11.66 -4.00
CA VAL A 103 0.91 -10.88 -4.61
C VAL A 103 2.22 -11.13 -3.86
N TYR A 104 2.20 -11.19 -2.53
CA TYR A 104 3.36 -11.57 -1.71
C TYR A 104 3.88 -12.96 -2.05
N GLU A 105 2.97 -13.94 -2.24
CA GLU A 105 3.25 -15.31 -2.69
C GLU A 105 4.03 -15.33 -4.02
N PHE A 106 3.54 -14.58 -5.01
CA PHE A 106 4.19 -14.45 -6.31
C PHE A 106 5.57 -13.83 -6.21
N LEU A 107 5.75 -12.84 -5.34
CA LEU A 107 7.03 -12.12 -5.20
C LEU A 107 8.08 -12.97 -4.48
N GLY A 108 7.76 -13.48 -3.31
CA GLY A 108 8.72 -14.05 -2.36
C GLY A 108 9.53 -13.00 -1.60
N VAL A 109 9.93 -13.33 -0.39
CA VAL A 109 10.57 -12.39 0.55
C VAL A 109 11.90 -11.84 0.01
N ASP A 110 12.75 -12.71 -0.50
CA ASP A 110 14.08 -12.32 -0.99
C ASP A 110 13.98 -11.42 -2.22
N TYR A 111 13.07 -11.72 -3.16
CA TYR A 111 12.84 -10.85 -4.32
C TYR A 111 12.39 -9.45 -3.89
N ILE A 112 11.45 -9.37 -2.93
CA ILE A 112 10.99 -8.09 -2.40
C ILE A 112 12.17 -7.27 -1.88
N HIS A 113 12.97 -7.83 -0.98
CA HIS A 113 14.05 -7.08 -0.33
C HIS A 113 15.21 -6.77 -1.26
N ASN A 114 15.60 -7.70 -2.12
CA ASN A 114 16.64 -7.46 -3.12
C ASN A 114 16.26 -6.31 -4.04
N ARG A 115 15.03 -6.34 -4.59
CA ARG A 115 14.60 -5.28 -5.50
C ARG A 115 14.40 -3.93 -4.80
N LEU A 116 13.86 -3.91 -3.58
CA LEU A 116 13.78 -2.68 -2.77
C LEU A 116 15.17 -2.10 -2.50
N SER A 117 16.16 -2.94 -2.20
CA SER A 117 17.54 -2.50 -1.99
C SER A 117 18.17 -1.90 -3.26
N GLU A 118 17.97 -2.52 -4.42
CA GLU A 118 18.40 -2.01 -5.74
C GLU A 118 17.79 -0.64 -6.03
N LEU A 119 16.52 -0.44 -5.67
CA LEU A 119 15.80 0.83 -5.81
C LEU A 119 16.18 1.89 -4.76
N GLY A 120 17.08 1.55 -3.81
CA GLY A 120 17.56 2.44 -2.76
C GLY A 120 16.75 2.41 -1.45
N TYR A 121 15.75 1.54 -1.31
CA TYR A 121 14.88 1.44 -0.12
C TYR A 121 15.39 0.38 0.88
N LYS A 122 16.61 0.55 1.40
CA LYS A 122 17.28 -0.43 2.25
C LYS A 122 16.64 -0.62 3.64
N ASN A 123 15.91 0.38 4.14
CA ASN A 123 15.31 0.37 5.49
C ASN A 123 13.87 -0.12 5.53
N MET A 124 13.35 -0.69 4.44
CA MET A 124 12.03 -1.29 4.41
C MET A 124 12.11 -2.77 4.78
N ARG A 125 11.08 -3.26 5.47
CA ARG A 125 10.94 -4.66 5.84
C ARG A 125 9.53 -5.17 5.55
N ILE A 126 9.39 -6.12 4.63
CA ILE A 126 8.12 -6.73 4.23
C ILE A 126 8.28 -8.25 4.30
N VAL A 127 7.83 -8.87 5.40
CA VAL A 127 8.19 -10.24 5.77
C VAL A 127 7.00 -11.11 6.16
N HIS A 128 5.77 -10.58 6.14
CA HIS A 128 4.60 -11.38 6.48
C HIS A 128 3.33 -10.94 5.72
N ARG A 129 2.42 -11.88 5.56
CA ARG A 129 1.06 -11.72 5.04
C ARG A 129 0.12 -11.16 6.11
N PHE A 130 -1.10 -10.77 5.71
CA PHE A 130 -2.12 -10.21 6.63
C PHE A 130 -3.38 -11.07 6.77
N ASP A 131 -3.50 -12.14 6.01
CA ASP A 131 -4.70 -12.99 6.04
C ASP A 131 -4.77 -13.93 7.26
N GLY A 132 -3.72 -13.96 8.08
CA GLY A 132 -3.65 -14.76 9.30
C GLY A 132 -3.49 -16.26 9.09
N SER A 133 -3.45 -16.73 7.85
CA SER A 133 -3.29 -18.14 7.50
C SER A 133 -1.89 -18.66 7.77
N CYS A 134 -0.87 -17.83 7.49
CA CYS A 134 0.54 -18.15 7.71
C CYS A 134 1.08 -17.42 8.95
N LYS A 135 1.86 -18.12 9.77
CA LYS A 135 2.46 -17.60 11.01
C LYS A 135 3.96 -17.86 11.05
N GLY A 136 4.71 -16.96 11.71
CA GLY A 136 6.14 -17.14 11.93
C GLY A 136 6.89 -17.44 10.64
N THR A 137 7.63 -18.55 10.63
CA THR A 137 8.43 -19.03 9.49
C THR A 137 7.61 -19.42 8.26
N ASP A 138 6.30 -19.70 8.39
CA ASP A 138 5.44 -19.97 7.22
C ASP A 138 5.40 -18.79 6.24
N ASN A 139 5.68 -17.58 6.70
CA ASN A 139 5.76 -16.41 5.84
C ASN A 139 7.01 -16.36 4.95
N THR A 140 8.05 -17.13 5.26
CA THR A 140 9.30 -17.20 4.47
C THR A 140 9.18 -18.13 3.26
N THR A 141 8.15 -18.99 3.24
CA THR A 141 7.90 -19.94 2.16
C THR A 141 6.72 -19.52 1.31
N THR A 142 6.81 -19.70 -0.01
CA THR A 142 5.73 -19.40 -0.97
C THR A 142 5.30 -20.68 -1.69
N ASN A 143 4.06 -20.71 -2.17
CA ASN A 143 3.58 -21.76 -3.07
C ASN A 143 3.99 -21.48 -4.52
N PRO A 144 4.00 -22.50 -5.40
CA PRO A 144 4.21 -22.32 -6.84
C PRO A 144 3.09 -21.47 -7.46
N VAL A 145 3.48 -20.65 -8.44
CA VAL A 145 2.55 -19.82 -9.22
C VAL A 145 2.67 -20.18 -10.69
N PHE A 146 1.55 -20.31 -11.38
CA PHE A 146 1.46 -20.64 -12.79
C PHE A 146 0.69 -19.58 -13.55
N PHE A 147 1.34 -19.01 -14.56
CA PHE A 147 0.66 -18.15 -15.53
C PHE A 147 0.16 -19.01 -16.69
N CYS A 148 -1.09 -18.82 -17.07
CA CYS A 148 -1.76 -19.63 -18.06
C CYS A 148 -2.30 -18.79 -19.24
N ASP A 149 -2.34 -19.39 -20.42
CA ASP A 149 -3.06 -18.85 -21.56
C ASP A 149 -4.60 -18.97 -21.39
N ASN A 150 -5.35 -18.51 -22.38
CA ASN A 150 -6.81 -18.59 -22.37
C ASN A 150 -7.37 -20.03 -22.44
N ASN A 151 -6.55 -21.00 -22.81
CA ASN A 151 -6.88 -22.42 -22.81
C ASN A 151 -6.48 -23.09 -21.47
N LEU A 152 -6.08 -22.31 -20.49
CA LEU A 152 -5.60 -22.74 -19.15
C LEU A 152 -4.33 -23.57 -19.19
N LYS A 153 -3.57 -23.53 -20.28
CA LYS A 153 -2.24 -24.16 -20.40
C LYS A 153 -1.21 -23.26 -19.76
N SER A 154 -0.38 -23.81 -18.88
CA SER A 154 0.73 -23.08 -18.25
C SER A 154 1.74 -22.61 -19.30
N ILE A 155 2.06 -21.32 -19.32
CA ILE A 155 3.06 -20.69 -20.19
C ILE A 155 4.31 -20.26 -19.42
N VAL A 156 4.16 -19.92 -18.12
CA VAL A 156 5.26 -19.57 -17.20
C VAL A 156 4.95 -20.13 -15.84
N SER A 157 5.94 -20.69 -15.18
CA SER A 157 5.84 -21.13 -13.78
C SER A 157 6.89 -20.46 -12.90
N VAL A 158 6.49 -20.08 -11.71
CA VAL A 158 7.37 -19.61 -10.62
C VAL A 158 7.33 -20.70 -9.57
N PRO A 159 8.45 -21.39 -9.30
CA PRO A 159 8.49 -22.47 -8.31
C PRO A 159 8.26 -21.94 -6.89
N MET A 160 7.99 -22.83 -5.97
CA MET A 160 8.05 -22.56 -4.53
C MET A 160 9.38 -21.87 -4.20
N GLN A 161 9.32 -20.83 -3.37
CA GLN A 161 10.49 -20.11 -2.90
C GLN A 161 10.54 -20.20 -1.38
N GLU A 162 11.74 -20.32 -0.84
CA GLU A 162 12.03 -20.24 0.58
C GLU A 162 13.07 -19.14 0.78
N ALA A 163 12.80 -18.20 1.70
CA ALA A 163 13.72 -17.11 1.95
C ALA A 163 15.06 -17.63 2.48
N GLN A 164 16.13 -17.24 1.82
CA GLN A 164 17.51 -17.62 2.18
C GLN A 164 18.12 -16.62 3.17
N SER A 165 17.50 -15.47 3.35
CA SER A 165 18.00 -14.38 4.20
C SER A 165 17.05 -14.07 5.36
N ILE A 166 17.64 -13.66 6.49
CA ILE A 166 16.90 -13.13 7.64
C ILE A 166 16.93 -11.60 7.57
N TYR A 167 15.77 -11.01 7.38
CA TYR A 167 15.60 -9.55 7.32
C TYR A 167 15.29 -8.99 8.70
N LYS A 168 16.32 -8.48 9.38
CA LYS A 168 16.18 -7.86 10.71
C LYS A 168 15.44 -6.54 10.62
N HIS A 169 14.75 -6.17 11.72
CA HIS A 169 14.10 -4.85 11.81
C HIS A 169 15.16 -3.74 11.88
N PRO A 170 15.07 -2.70 11.02
CA PRO A 170 16.11 -1.64 10.97
C PRO A 170 16.27 -0.88 12.29
N LEU A 171 15.19 -0.78 13.08
CA LEU A 171 15.21 -0.12 14.40
C LEU A 171 15.57 -1.07 15.56
N GLY A 172 15.97 -2.31 15.26
CA GLY A 172 16.23 -3.32 16.30
C GLY A 172 14.96 -3.77 17.00
N GLN A 173 14.95 -3.80 18.33
CA GLN A 173 13.78 -4.17 19.11
C GLN A 173 12.75 -3.02 19.13
N VAL A 174 11.52 -3.33 18.78
CA VAL A 174 10.41 -2.36 18.73
C VAL A 174 9.26 -2.84 19.62
N LYS A 175 8.91 -2.04 20.61
CA LYS A 175 7.80 -2.30 21.53
C LYS A 175 6.89 -1.08 21.61
N VAL A 176 5.56 -1.29 21.57
CA VAL A 176 4.56 -0.21 21.57
C VAL A 176 3.47 -0.48 22.59
N GLY A 177 2.94 0.62 23.19
CA GLY A 177 1.89 0.57 24.20
C GLY A 177 2.38 0.05 25.56
N LYS A 178 1.44 -0.14 26.48
CA LYS A 178 1.70 -0.69 27.82
C LYS A 178 1.10 -2.07 28.07
N ALA A 179 0.14 -2.46 27.21
CA ALA A 179 -0.51 -3.76 27.25
C ALA A 179 -1.06 -4.12 25.86
N TYR A 180 -1.45 -5.38 25.67
CA TYR A 180 -2.15 -5.81 24.45
C TYR A 180 -3.09 -7.00 24.73
N ILE A 181 -4.07 -7.19 23.84
CA ILE A 181 -4.91 -8.38 23.83
C ILE A 181 -4.26 -9.41 22.88
N ASN A 182 -3.97 -10.60 23.41
CA ASN A 182 -3.37 -11.69 22.62
C ASN A 182 -4.41 -12.48 21.81
N ALA A 183 -3.95 -13.46 21.02
CA ALA A 183 -4.82 -14.30 20.18
C ALA A 183 -5.86 -15.12 20.97
N ASN A 184 -5.66 -15.31 22.27
CA ASN A 184 -6.58 -16.02 23.17
C ASN A 184 -7.52 -15.04 23.91
N ASN A 185 -7.65 -13.79 23.45
CA ASN A 185 -8.43 -12.71 24.06
C ASN A 185 -8.03 -12.40 25.53
N LYS A 186 -6.78 -12.68 25.91
CA LYS A 186 -6.25 -12.35 27.23
C LYS A 186 -5.42 -11.09 27.17
N LYS A 187 -5.61 -10.19 28.17
CA LYS A 187 -4.78 -9.00 28.34
C LYS A 187 -3.40 -9.39 28.89
N VAL A 188 -2.37 -9.01 28.15
CA VAL A 188 -0.95 -9.15 28.52
C VAL A 188 -0.47 -7.77 28.96
N LYS A 189 0.03 -7.67 30.21
CA LYS A 189 0.44 -6.39 30.85
C LYS A 189 1.91 -6.07 30.53
N GLU A 190 2.24 -6.02 29.23
CA GLU A 190 3.55 -5.59 28.72
C GLU A 190 3.38 -5.00 27.31
N PRO A 191 4.31 -4.14 26.85
CA PRO A 191 4.27 -3.59 25.49
C PRO A 191 4.24 -4.69 24.43
N LYS A 192 3.44 -4.48 23.37
CA LYS A 192 3.40 -5.41 22.22
C LYS A 192 4.68 -5.28 21.43
N ASP A 193 5.29 -6.44 21.12
CA ASP A 193 6.49 -6.53 20.30
C ASP A 193 6.15 -6.48 18.81
N PHE A 194 6.75 -5.53 18.08
CA PHE A 194 6.66 -5.34 16.63
C PHE A 194 7.96 -5.67 15.91
N THR A 195 8.98 -6.16 16.60
CA THR A 195 10.31 -6.45 16.06
C THR A 195 10.26 -7.37 14.83
N ASN A 196 9.29 -8.28 14.78
CA ASN A 196 9.12 -9.20 13.67
C ASN A 196 7.98 -8.82 12.69
N MET A 197 7.51 -7.58 12.75
CA MET A 197 6.43 -7.10 11.88
C MET A 197 6.98 -6.36 10.64
N ASN A 198 6.11 -6.12 9.66
CA ASN A 198 6.45 -5.28 8.50
C ASN A 198 6.76 -3.84 8.96
N TYR A 199 7.68 -3.18 8.24
CA TYR A 199 8.08 -1.81 8.51
C TYR A 199 8.36 -1.04 7.22
N ILE A 200 7.84 0.18 7.13
CA ILE A 200 8.09 1.13 6.05
C ILE A 200 8.20 2.52 6.64
N PRO A 201 9.35 3.20 6.55
CA PRO A 201 9.48 4.61 6.91
C PRO A 201 8.55 5.51 6.07
N LEU A 202 8.05 6.61 6.65
CA LEU A 202 7.14 7.52 5.96
C LEU A 202 7.77 8.17 4.73
N GLU A 203 9.03 8.54 4.82
CA GLU A 203 9.80 9.08 3.70
C GLU A 203 9.93 8.09 2.54
N ASN A 204 10.06 6.79 2.83
CA ASN A 204 10.20 5.78 1.78
C ASN A 204 8.90 5.60 1.01
N ILE A 205 7.76 5.49 1.69
CA ILE A 205 6.47 5.35 1.00
C ILE A 205 6.09 6.62 0.24
N HIS A 206 6.40 7.80 0.78
CA HIS A 206 6.23 9.08 0.10
C HIS A 206 7.06 9.14 -1.19
N SER A 207 8.35 8.81 -1.11
CA SER A 207 9.26 8.74 -2.26
C SER A 207 8.81 7.68 -3.29
N MET A 208 8.31 6.52 -2.84
CA MET A 208 7.81 5.49 -3.75
C MET A 208 6.60 5.96 -4.54
N LEU A 209 5.63 6.62 -3.92
CA LEU A 209 4.48 7.17 -4.61
C LEU A 209 4.90 8.31 -5.54
N GLN A 210 5.78 9.21 -5.12
CA GLN A 210 6.33 10.27 -5.97
C GLN A 210 6.99 9.69 -7.21
N ARG A 211 7.83 8.67 -7.05
CA ARG A 211 8.50 8.00 -8.16
C ARG A 211 7.52 7.28 -9.09
N LEU A 212 6.46 6.66 -8.57
CA LEU A 212 5.43 6.04 -9.41
C LEU A 212 4.73 7.07 -10.31
N ILE A 213 4.37 8.23 -9.75
CA ILE A 213 3.72 9.32 -10.50
C ILE A 213 4.66 9.98 -11.49
N PHE A 214 5.91 10.21 -11.08
CA PHE A 214 6.92 10.97 -11.84
C PHE A 214 8.10 10.10 -12.29
N ASN A 215 7.84 8.84 -12.68
CA ASN A 215 8.86 7.85 -12.99
C ASN A 215 9.88 8.37 -14.02
N ASP A 216 9.41 9.07 -15.06
CA ASP A 216 10.23 9.55 -16.16
C ASP A 216 11.21 10.68 -15.74
N TYR A 217 10.93 11.34 -14.63
CA TYR A 217 11.78 12.41 -14.05
C TYR A 217 12.69 11.90 -12.93
N SER A 218 12.61 10.63 -12.58
CA SER A 218 13.49 9.98 -11.62
C SER A 218 14.84 9.62 -12.25
N PRO A 219 15.95 9.53 -11.47
CA PRO A 219 17.21 8.97 -11.94
C PRO A 219 16.99 7.60 -12.59
N LYS A 220 17.66 7.34 -13.72
CA LYS A 220 17.40 6.14 -14.55
C LYS A 220 17.52 4.83 -13.75
N GLU A 221 18.51 4.73 -12.89
CA GLU A 221 18.81 3.58 -12.04
C GLU A 221 17.76 3.33 -10.95
N GLN A 222 16.95 4.35 -10.64
CA GLN A 222 15.90 4.30 -9.64
C GLN A 222 14.50 4.18 -10.23
N ARG A 223 14.35 4.19 -11.57
CA ARG A 223 13.05 4.07 -12.22
C ARG A 223 12.47 2.69 -12.01
N TYR A 224 11.14 2.65 -11.91
CA TYR A 224 10.43 1.38 -11.94
C TYR A 224 10.39 0.84 -13.36
N ASP A 225 10.86 -0.40 -13.53
CA ASP A 225 10.93 -1.08 -14.83
C ASP A 225 9.64 -1.90 -15.08
N MET A 226 8.53 -1.21 -15.27
CA MET A 226 7.25 -1.82 -15.62
C MET A 226 6.76 -1.33 -16.99
N ILE A 227 5.74 -1.99 -17.54
CA ILE A 227 5.07 -1.55 -18.76
C ILE A 227 4.30 -0.25 -18.47
N ASP A 228 4.32 0.72 -19.37
CA ASP A 228 3.65 2.01 -19.14
C ASP A 228 2.15 1.86 -18.89
N ASP A 229 1.48 0.97 -19.62
CA ASP A 229 0.05 0.66 -19.39
C ASP A 229 -0.20 0.12 -18.00
N ASP A 230 0.69 -0.74 -17.48
CA ASP A 230 0.60 -1.27 -16.11
C ASP A 230 0.85 -0.18 -15.06
N ARG A 231 1.76 0.78 -15.35
CA ARG A 231 1.99 1.94 -14.48
C ARG A 231 0.74 2.84 -14.42
N GLN A 232 0.17 3.16 -15.58
CA GLN A 232 -1.07 3.96 -15.65
C GLN A 232 -2.23 3.24 -14.98
N PHE A 233 -2.38 1.94 -15.19
CA PHE A 233 -3.37 1.12 -14.51
C PHE A 233 -3.22 1.20 -12.97
N LEU A 234 -2.01 1.03 -12.43
CA LEU A 234 -1.78 1.13 -10.99
C LEU A 234 -2.16 2.52 -10.45
N ILE A 235 -1.74 3.60 -11.13
CA ILE A 235 -2.08 4.98 -10.76
C ILE A 235 -3.60 5.17 -10.78
N GLU A 236 -4.28 4.68 -11.80
CA GLU A 236 -5.73 4.74 -11.91
C GLU A 236 -6.40 4.02 -10.72
N GLN A 237 -6.02 2.77 -10.44
CA GLN A 237 -6.62 2.01 -9.34
C GLN A 237 -6.39 2.67 -7.97
N LEU A 238 -5.23 3.31 -7.75
CA LEU A 238 -4.95 4.10 -6.55
C LEU A 238 -5.77 5.40 -6.49
N THR A 239 -6.29 5.89 -7.62
CA THR A 239 -7.08 7.13 -7.72
C THR A 239 -8.57 6.88 -7.53
N LEU A 240 -9.08 5.75 -8.03
CA LEU A 240 -10.51 5.43 -8.03
C LEU A 240 -11.10 5.29 -6.61
N TYR A 241 -12.41 5.51 -6.52
CA TYR A 241 -13.24 5.14 -5.37
C TYR A 241 -13.80 3.73 -5.53
N PRO A 242 -14.11 3.00 -4.45
CA PRO A 242 -14.67 1.63 -4.56
C PRO A 242 -15.93 1.54 -5.44
N ARG A 243 -16.85 2.53 -5.38
CA ARG A 243 -18.08 2.55 -6.19
C ARG A 243 -17.85 2.64 -7.70
N GLN A 244 -16.66 3.06 -8.14
CA GLN A 244 -16.30 3.17 -9.56
C GLN A 244 -15.84 1.84 -10.17
N SER A 245 -15.66 0.81 -9.33
CA SER A 245 -15.30 -0.53 -9.78
C SER A 245 -16.53 -1.32 -10.24
N THR A 246 -16.41 -1.95 -11.40
CA THR A 246 -17.44 -2.83 -11.96
C THR A 246 -17.17 -4.31 -11.68
N HIS A 247 -15.90 -4.69 -11.52
CA HIS A 247 -15.45 -6.06 -11.23
C HIS A 247 -14.25 -6.03 -10.25
N PRO A 248 -14.49 -6.32 -8.95
CA PRO A 248 -15.79 -6.53 -8.31
C PRO A 248 -16.58 -5.22 -8.13
N THR A 249 -17.89 -5.32 -7.99
CA THR A 249 -18.72 -4.23 -7.48
C THR A 249 -18.62 -4.18 -5.96
N TYR A 250 -18.57 -2.96 -5.40
CA TYR A 250 -18.50 -2.75 -3.96
C TYR A 250 -19.74 -2.06 -3.44
N ASN A 251 -20.29 -2.56 -2.34
CA ASN A 251 -21.44 -1.94 -1.67
C ASN A 251 -21.00 -0.61 -1.02
N PHE A 252 -21.63 0.51 -1.39
CA PHE A 252 -21.30 1.85 -0.89
C PHE A 252 -21.45 1.98 0.64
N LYS A 253 -22.40 1.28 1.27
CA LYS A 253 -22.56 1.33 2.74
C LYS A 253 -21.34 0.79 3.48
N THR A 254 -20.65 -0.19 2.89
CA THR A 254 -19.44 -0.79 3.46
C THR A 254 -18.18 -0.08 2.97
N TYR A 255 -18.12 0.23 1.66
CA TYR A 255 -16.98 0.80 0.97
C TYR A 255 -17.37 2.13 0.35
N TYR A 256 -17.56 3.15 1.20
CA TYR A 256 -17.90 4.51 0.79
C TYR A 256 -16.70 5.20 0.09
N ASP A 257 -16.89 6.33 -0.58
CA ASP A 257 -15.85 6.96 -1.41
C ASP A 257 -14.59 7.30 -0.62
N SER A 258 -14.74 7.82 0.61
CA SER A 258 -13.61 8.15 1.47
C SER A 258 -13.01 6.95 2.21
N TYR A 259 -13.47 5.72 1.96
CA TYR A 259 -12.98 4.50 2.64
C TYR A 259 -11.45 4.40 2.66
N LYS A 260 -10.80 4.90 1.59
CA LYS A 260 -9.34 4.98 1.46
C LYS A 260 -8.85 6.38 1.08
N LYS A 261 -9.64 7.44 1.27
CA LYS A 261 -9.28 8.83 0.99
C LYS A 261 -9.35 9.63 2.28
N TYR A 262 -8.35 9.43 3.16
CA TYR A 262 -8.38 10.05 4.50
C TYR A 262 -8.13 11.54 4.43
N PHE A 263 -7.16 12.00 3.60
CA PHE A 263 -7.01 13.42 3.36
C PHE A 263 -8.24 14.01 2.68
N MET A 264 -8.65 15.18 3.14
CA MET A 264 -9.79 15.97 2.69
C MET A 264 -11.17 15.37 3.00
N PHE A 265 -11.36 14.06 2.96
CA PHE A 265 -12.68 13.41 2.97
C PHE A 265 -12.90 12.36 4.06
N GLY A 266 -11.86 12.01 4.83
CA GLY A 266 -11.89 10.89 5.77
C GLY A 266 -12.91 11.01 6.90
N ASP A 267 -13.33 12.23 7.24
CA ASP A 267 -14.35 12.54 8.25
C ASP A 267 -15.79 12.46 7.75
N SER A 268 -16.01 12.08 6.49
CA SER A 268 -17.34 11.98 5.88
C SER A 268 -17.54 10.68 5.11
N LYS A 269 -18.69 10.04 5.28
CA LYS A 269 -19.12 8.88 4.50
C LYS A 269 -20.06 9.25 3.35
N LYS A 270 -20.27 10.55 3.09
CA LYS A 270 -21.09 11.02 1.96
C LYS A 270 -20.35 10.79 0.64
N PRO A 271 -21.08 10.65 -0.48
CA PRO A 271 -20.46 10.59 -1.80
C PRO A 271 -19.59 11.82 -2.06
N ILE A 272 -18.41 11.60 -2.63
CA ILE A 272 -17.54 12.69 -3.09
C ILE A 272 -18.04 13.12 -4.47
N THR A 273 -18.52 14.37 -4.56
CA THR A 273 -19.15 14.92 -5.78
C THR A 273 -18.23 15.84 -6.57
N ASN A 274 -17.12 16.29 -5.99
CA ASN A 274 -16.14 17.13 -6.68
C ASN A 274 -15.13 16.27 -7.44
N ASP A 275 -15.46 15.92 -8.68
CA ASP A 275 -14.61 15.11 -9.55
C ASP A 275 -13.35 15.83 -10.08
N ASN A 276 -13.19 17.14 -9.83
CA ASN A 276 -11.98 17.86 -10.22
C ASN A 276 -10.79 17.54 -9.31
N ILE A 277 -11.06 17.14 -8.05
CA ILE A 277 -10.03 16.77 -7.09
C ILE A 277 -9.73 15.27 -7.27
N LYS A 278 -8.52 14.95 -7.67
CA LYS A 278 -8.03 13.57 -7.80
C LYS A 278 -7.02 13.29 -6.69
N ILE A 279 -7.23 12.21 -5.96
CA ILE A 279 -6.35 11.75 -4.88
C ILE A 279 -5.85 10.36 -5.24
N THR A 280 -4.58 10.28 -5.62
CA THR A 280 -3.88 9.01 -5.86
C THR A 280 -3.12 8.66 -4.60
N ASN A 281 -3.56 7.63 -3.84
CA ASN A 281 -3.02 7.39 -2.51
C ASN A 281 -2.96 5.92 -2.11
N ILE A 282 -2.16 5.69 -1.08
CA ILE A 282 -2.13 4.45 -0.32
C ILE A 282 -2.28 4.76 1.17
N VAL A 283 -3.05 3.94 1.87
CA VAL A 283 -3.34 4.13 3.30
C VAL A 283 -2.97 2.91 4.12
N GLY A 284 -2.73 3.14 5.41
CA GLY A 284 -2.56 2.10 6.41
C GLY A 284 -3.35 2.42 7.67
N GLN A 285 -3.95 1.40 8.28
CA GLN A 285 -4.66 1.52 9.55
C GLN A 285 -4.53 0.23 10.34
N SER A 286 -3.91 0.29 11.50
CA SER A 286 -3.87 -0.82 12.47
C SER A 286 -3.21 -0.38 13.79
N TYR A 287 -3.58 -1.02 14.88
CA TYR A 287 -2.95 -0.85 16.20
C TYR A 287 -2.87 0.62 16.69
N GLY A 288 -3.88 1.42 16.41
CA GLY A 288 -3.89 2.85 16.75
C GLY A 288 -3.17 3.75 15.74
N PHE A 289 -2.37 3.21 14.84
CA PHE A 289 -1.74 3.97 13.75
C PHE A 289 -2.67 4.13 12.57
N MET A 290 -2.72 5.34 12.04
CA MET A 290 -3.39 5.67 10.79
C MET A 290 -2.47 6.52 9.93
N VAL A 291 -2.33 6.14 8.66
CA VAL A 291 -1.42 6.80 7.72
C VAL A 291 -2.09 6.93 6.36
N ASP A 292 -1.87 8.08 5.71
CA ASP A 292 -2.19 8.32 4.30
C ASP A 292 -0.97 8.92 3.61
N CYS A 293 -0.68 8.42 2.41
CA CYS A 293 0.35 8.92 1.52
C CYS A 293 -0.29 9.19 0.17
N ALA A 294 -0.40 10.45 -0.23
CA ALA A 294 -1.20 10.89 -1.35
C ALA A 294 -0.48 11.87 -2.28
N TYR A 295 -0.77 11.73 -3.57
CA TYR A 295 -0.61 12.76 -4.57
C TYR A 295 -2.00 13.34 -4.87
N ILE A 296 -2.15 14.66 -4.72
CA ILE A 296 -3.42 15.38 -4.83
C ILE A 296 -3.30 16.40 -5.95
N GLN A 297 -4.25 16.37 -6.89
CA GLN A 297 -4.30 17.32 -7.99
C GLN A 297 -5.72 17.82 -8.26
N ASN A 298 -5.82 19.08 -8.69
CA ASN A 298 -6.97 19.67 -9.33
C ASN A 298 -6.49 20.54 -10.49
N LYS A 299 -6.59 20.02 -11.70
CA LYS A 299 -6.10 20.71 -12.91
C LYS A 299 -6.86 21.99 -13.19
N LYS A 300 -8.16 22.04 -12.85
CA LYS A 300 -9.00 23.24 -13.06
C LYS A 300 -8.52 24.41 -12.21
N GLU A 301 -8.12 24.15 -10.97
CA GLU A 301 -7.65 25.14 -10.02
C GLU A 301 -6.11 25.26 -10.00
N ASN A 302 -5.42 24.58 -10.92
CA ASN A 302 -3.96 24.51 -10.95
C ASN A 302 -3.35 24.08 -9.60
N VAL A 303 -3.95 23.12 -8.88
CA VAL A 303 -3.44 22.57 -7.62
C VAL A 303 -2.74 21.25 -7.88
N GLU A 304 -1.52 21.11 -7.38
CA GLU A 304 -0.73 19.87 -7.48
C GLU A 304 0.28 19.81 -6.32
N PHE A 305 0.19 18.77 -5.49
CA PHE A 305 1.08 18.56 -4.36
C PHE A 305 1.08 17.11 -3.89
N MET A 306 2.04 16.74 -3.04
CA MET A 306 1.99 15.49 -2.30
C MET A 306 1.91 15.75 -0.80
N LEU A 307 1.22 14.88 -0.10
CA LEU A 307 1.06 14.91 1.35
C LEU A 307 1.15 13.49 1.89
N SER A 308 1.95 13.29 2.93
CA SER A 308 1.97 12.05 3.71
C SER A 308 1.91 12.40 5.18
N ALA A 309 1.08 11.71 5.93
CA ALA A 309 1.02 11.89 7.38
C ALA A 309 0.70 10.57 8.07
N VAL A 310 1.30 10.37 9.24
CA VAL A 310 0.95 9.32 10.18
C VAL A 310 0.56 9.93 11.52
N ILE A 311 -0.53 9.43 12.08
CA ILE A 311 -1.02 9.77 13.42
C ILE A 311 -1.21 8.48 14.23
N TYR A 312 -0.93 8.55 15.52
CA TYR A 312 -1.20 7.49 16.49
C TYR A 312 -2.30 7.93 17.44
N THR A 313 -3.37 7.14 17.53
CA THR A 313 -4.53 7.39 18.38
C THR A 313 -4.88 6.11 19.13
N ASN A 314 -4.41 6.03 20.38
CA ASN A 314 -4.62 4.91 21.30
C ASN A 314 -4.44 5.43 22.72
N GLU A 315 -5.46 6.10 23.25
CA GLU A 315 -5.41 6.83 24.52
C GLU A 315 -5.11 5.90 25.71
N ASP A 316 -5.69 4.69 25.70
CA ASP A 316 -5.49 3.74 26.78
C ASP A 316 -4.19 2.92 26.68
N GLU A 317 -3.42 3.10 25.58
CA GLU A 317 -2.17 2.39 25.26
C GLU A 317 -2.30 0.85 25.28
N ILE A 318 -3.52 0.32 25.10
CA ILE A 318 -3.76 -1.12 25.00
C ILE A 318 -3.94 -1.49 23.53
N LEU A 319 -3.05 -2.32 23.01
CA LEU A 319 -3.10 -2.71 21.61
C LEU A 319 -4.00 -3.94 21.41
N ASN A 320 -4.64 -3.99 20.25
CA ASN A 320 -5.47 -5.11 19.80
C ASN A 320 -6.74 -5.34 20.66
N ASP A 321 -7.22 -4.33 21.35
CA ASP A 321 -8.48 -4.35 22.10
C ASP A 321 -9.67 -3.80 21.29
N GLY A 322 -9.40 -3.24 20.10
CA GLY A 322 -10.40 -2.67 19.20
C GLY A 322 -10.83 -1.24 19.58
N ARG A 323 -10.20 -0.60 20.55
CA ARG A 323 -10.52 0.75 21.05
C ARG A 323 -9.47 1.73 20.58
N TYR A 324 -9.73 2.37 19.46
CA TYR A 324 -8.84 3.38 18.88
C TYR A 324 -9.65 4.59 18.43
N GLU A 325 -9.15 5.78 18.64
CA GLU A 325 -9.84 7.05 18.33
C GLU A 325 -9.75 7.39 16.82
N TYR A 326 -9.84 6.36 15.94
CA TYR A 326 -9.76 6.54 14.48
C TYR A 326 -10.83 7.50 13.95
N ASN A 327 -12.08 7.32 14.38
CA ASN A 327 -13.19 8.10 13.86
C ASN A 327 -13.33 9.48 14.52
N THR A 328 -12.88 9.62 15.76
CA THR A 328 -13.04 10.83 16.55
C THR A 328 -11.83 11.76 16.52
N ILE A 329 -10.65 11.23 16.23
CA ILE A 329 -9.39 12.00 16.19
C ILE A 329 -8.68 11.83 14.87
N ALA A 330 -8.31 10.61 14.47
CA ALA A 330 -7.38 10.41 13.35
C ALA A 330 -7.98 10.83 12.00
N LEU A 331 -9.18 10.37 11.66
CA LEU A 331 -9.83 10.72 10.39
C LEU A 331 -10.17 12.22 10.30
N PRO A 332 -10.76 12.87 11.34
CA PRO A 332 -10.93 14.33 11.33
C PRO A 332 -9.63 15.10 11.16
N PHE A 333 -8.57 14.70 11.86
CA PHE A 333 -7.26 15.34 11.73
C PHE A 333 -6.69 15.22 10.30
N LEU A 334 -6.66 14.01 9.71
CA LEU A 334 -6.13 13.81 8.36
C LEU A 334 -6.98 14.55 7.32
N ALA A 335 -8.30 14.53 7.46
CA ALA A 335 -9.19 15.22 6.56
C ALA A 335 -8.96 16.74 6.60
N GLU A 336 -8.89 17.31 7.79
CA GLU A 336 -8.64 18.75 7.96
C GLU A 336 -7.24 19.14 7.49
N LEU A 337 -6.21 18.37 7.81
CA LEU A 337 -4.86 18.60 7.29
C LEU A 337 -4.85 18.67 5.76
N GLY A 338 -5.52 17.73 5.08
CA GLY A 338 -5.66 17.75 3.63
C GLY A 338 -6.34 19.02 3.11
N ARG A 339 -7.44 19.45 3.75
CA ARG A 339 -8.17 20.67 3.39
C ARG A 339 -7.34 21.93 3.58
N GLN A 340 -6.60 22.05 4.68
CA GLN A 340 -5.77 23.21 4.98
C GLN A 340 -4.60 23.33 3.98
N ILE A 341 -3.93 22.23 3.67
CA ILE A 341 -2.86 22.22 2.65
C ILE A 341 -3.45 22.53 1.26
N TYR A 342 -4.61 21.98 0.91
CA TYR A 342 -5.28 22.29 -0.35
C TYR A 342 -5.65 23.78 -0.44
N ALA A 343 -6.20 24.37 0.61
CA ALA A 343 -6.52 25.80 0.68
C ALA A 343 -5.28 26.70 0.58
N PHE A 344 -4.16 26.26 1.16
CA PHE A 344 -2.87 26.94 0.99
C PHE A 344 -2.39 26.87 -0.47
N GLU A 345 -2.47 25.69 -1.11
CA GLU A 345 -2.07 25.48 -2.50
C GLU A 345 -2.90 26.30 -3.52
N LEU A 346 -4.18 26.55 -3.23
CA LEU A 346 -5.03 27.44 -4.04
C LEU A 346 -4.51 28.88 -4.07
N LYS A 347 -3.89 29.34 -3.00
CA LYS A 347 -3.36 30.71 -2.86
C LYS A 347 -1.90 30.84 -3.26
N ARG A 348 -1.19 29.71 -3.39
CA ARG A 348 0.26 29.69 -3.69
C ARG A 348 0.50 30.14 -5.13
N THR A 349 1.39 31.12 -5.31
CA THR A 349 1.92 31.51 -6.63
C THR A 349 2.81 30.38 -7.17
N LYS A 350 2.54 29.92 -8.38
CA LYS A 350 3.21 28.77 -9.02
C LYS A 350 4.08 29.21 -10.19
#